data_0b275ebda1ee9413098b87c6222e61e6
#
_entry.id   0b275ebda1ee9413098b87c6222e61e6
#
_cell.length_a   1.000
_cell.length_b   1.000
_cell.length_c   1.000
_cell.angle_alpha   90.00
_cell.angle_beta   90.00
_cell.angle_gamma   90.00
#
_symmetry.space_group_name_H-M   'P 1'
#
loop_
_entity.id
_entity.type
_entity.pdbx_description
1 polymer ?
#
loop_
_entity_poly.entity_id
_entity_poly.type
_entity_poly.pdbx_seq_one_letter_code
_entity_poly.pdbx_strand_id
1 'polypeptide(L)'
;MKTSIVIIEDEPDISEVIEYNLTREGFEVASFTRGDKGLNAVRQQLPALVILDLMLPGIDGLSVCQQIKSDRRTKGVSIIIVSAKGEETDVVIGLGHGADDYLRKPFSPRELISRVKAVLRRSETSPRSDLSEDIITIGELTIDPLSYLVKIGSTPVKLTATQFK
;
A
#
# COMPACT_ATOMS: atom_id res chain seq x y z
N MET A 1 -10.80 12.06 -16.19
CA MET A 1 -11.25 10.75 -15.63
C MET A 1 -11.17 10.84 -14.12
N LYS A 2 -12.12 10.25 -13.38
CA LYS A 2 -12.04 10.20 -11.92
C LYS A 2 -11.07 9.10 -11.51
N THR A 3 -10.29 9.35 -10.46
CA THR A 3 -9.38 8.35 -9.89
C THR A 3 -10.19 7.27 -9.18
N SER A 4 -10.03 6.00 -9.58
CA SER A 4 -10.79 4.88 -9.01
C SER A 4 -10.04 4.25 -7.83
N ILE A 5 -10.80 3.92 -6.79
CA ILE A 5 -10.33 3.28 -5.55
C ILE A 5 -11.19 2.06 -5.27
N VAL A 6 -10.57 0.94 -4.93
CA VAL A 6 -11.26 -0.26 -4.45
C VAL A 6 -11.08 -0.39 -2.94
N ILE A 7 -12.16 -0.63 -2.22
CA ILE A 7 -12.17 -0.93 -0.79
C ILE A 7 -12.42 -2.43 -0.62
N ILE A 8 -11.63 -3.10 0.20
CA ILE A 8 -11.82 -4.50 0.60
C ILE A 8 -11.84 -4.53 2.12
N GLU A 9 -13.05 -4.52 2.69
CA GLU A 9 -13.32 -4.35 4.12
C GLU A 9 -14.61 -5.10 4.47
N ASP A 10 -14.56 -6.03 5.42
CA ASP A 10 -15.72 -6.85 5.78
C ASP A 10 -16.66 -6.21 6.81
N GLU A 11 -16.20 -5.18 7.54
CA GLU A 11 -17.02 -4.40 8.47
C GLU A 11 -17.81 -3.32 7.70
N PRO A 12 -19.18 -3.45 7.58
CA PRO A 12 -19.96 -2.54 6.74
C PRO A 12 -19.86 -1.08 7.19
N ASP A 13 -19.87 -0.83 8.50
CA ASP A 13 -19.83 0.52 9.06
C ASP A 13 -18.52 1.23 8.71
N ILE A 14 -17.40 0.51 8.72
CA ILE A 14 -16.10 1.06 8.36
C ILE A 14 -16.04 1.31 6.85
N SER A 15 -16.48 0.33 6.07
CA SER A 15 -16.52 0.44 4.60
C SER A 15 -17.37 1.65 4.16
N GLU A 16 -18.55 1.85 4.75
CA GLU A 16 -19.45 2.97 4.45
C GLU A 16 -18.80 4.32 4.79
N VAL A 17 -18.15 4.43 5.95
CA VAL A 17 -17.43 5.66 6.35
C VAL A 17 -16.30 5.98 5.38
N ILE A 18 -15.52 4.98 4.97
CA ILE A 18 -14.43 5.16 4.00
C ILE A 18 -15.00 5.61 2.65
N GLU A 19 -15.99 4.88 2.13
CA GLU A 19 -16.63 5.15 0.83
C GLU A 19 -17.23 6.54 0.78
N TYR A 20 -18.01 6.93 1.81
CA TYR A 20 -18.62 8.25 1.91
C TYR A 20 -17.57 9.38 1.81
N ASN A 21 -16.51 9.28 2.60
CA ASN A 21 -15.48 10.33 2.64
C ASN A 21 -14.67 10.41 1.33
N LEU A 22 -14.31 9.28 0.73
CA LEU A 22 -13.61 9.23 -0.54
C LEU A 22 -14.46 9.76 -1.70
N THR A 23 -15.73 9.41 -1.73
CA THR A 23 -16.68 9.90 -2.74
C THR A 23 -16.83 11.44 -2.66
N ARG A 24 -16.89 12.00 -1.45
CA ARG A 24 -16.91 13.46 -1.23
C ARG A 24 -15.64 14.15 -1.72
N GLU A 25 -14.50 13.48 -1.69
CA GLU A 25 -13.23 13.98 -2.23
C GLU A 25 -13.13 13.83 -3.77
N GLY A 26 -14.17 13.28 -4.40
CA GLY A 26 -14.27 13.15 -5.86
C GLY A 26 -13.72 11.87 -6.44
N PHE A 27 -13.35 10.89 -5.62
CA PHE A 27 -12.92 9.56 -6.08
C PHE A 27 -14.11 8.73 -6.54
N GLU A 28 -13.85 7.80 -7.47
CA GLU A 28 -14.77 6.73 -7.84
C GLU A 28 -14.46 5.51 -6.98
N VAL A 29 -15.44 5.02 -6.21
CA VAL A 29 -15.20 4.01 -5.19
C VAL A 29 -16.04 2.77 -5.45
N ALA A 30 -15.45 1.59 -5.30
CA ALA A 30 -16.13 0.30 -5.29
C ALA A 30 -15.72 -0.49 -4.04
N SER A 31 -16.71 -1.01 -3.30
CA SER A 31 -16.50 -1.69 -2.02
C SER A 31 -16.81 -3.19 -2.12
N PHE A 32 -16.00 -4.00 -1.45
CA PHE A 32 -16.12 -5.45 -1.40
C PHE A 32 -15.87 -5.95 0.02
N THR A 33 -16.69 -6.88 0.48
CA THR A 33 -16.63 -7.44 1.85
C THR A 33 -15.79 -8.71 1.94
N ARG A 34 -15.21 -9.19 0.83
CA ARG A 34 -14.45 -10.44 0.75
C ARG A 34 -13.18 -10.26 -0.08
N GLY A 35 -12.08 -10.86 0.40
CA GLY A 35 -10.78 -10.78 -0.27
C GLY A 35 -10.80 -11.32 -1.71
N ASP A 36 -11.47 -12.46 -1.95
CA ASP A 36 -11.58 -13.07 -3.29
C ASP A 36 -12.33 -12.19 -4.29
N LYS A 37 -13.41 -11.55 -3.87
CA LYS A 37 -14.21 -10.65 -4.71
C LYS A 37 -13.46 -9.35 -5.01
N GLY A 38 -12.86 -8.76 -3.97
CA GLY A 38 -12.05 -7.55 -4.12
C GLY A 38 -10.84 -7.77 -5.03
N LEU A 39 -10.12 -8.88 -4.88
CA LEU A 39 -8.98 -9.22 -5.74
C LEU A 39 -9.39 -9.35 -7.21
N ASN A 40 -10.54 -9.99 -7.49
CA ASN A 40 -11.07 -10.09 -8.84
C ASN A 40 -11.43 -8.72 -9.42
N ALA A 41 -12.05 -7.84 -8.62
CA ALA A 41 -12.35 -6.47 -9.03
C ALA A 41 -11.07 -5.68 -9.34
N VAL A 42 -10.03 -5.78 -8.53
CA VAL A 42 -8.73 -5.13 -8.76
C VAL A 42 -8.12 -5.57 -10.10
N ARG A 43 -8.18 -6.87 -10.42
CA ARG A 43 -7.68 -7.41 -11.69
C ARG A 43 -8.46 -6.93 -12.92
N GLN A 44 -9.75 -6.66 -12.75
CA GLN A 44 -10.63 -6.21 -13.84
C GLN A 44 -10.56 -4.70 -14.04
N GLN A 45 -10.61 -3.94 -12.96
CA GLN A 45 -10.75 -2.48 -12.97
C GLN A 45 -9.41 -1.75 -13.01
N LEU A 46 -8.33 -2.37 -12.53
CA LEU A 46 -6.99 -1.78 -12.38
C LEU A 46 -7.07 -0.41 -11.68
N PRO A 47 -7.59 -0.34 -10.45
CA PRO A 47 -7.76 0.92 -9.75
C PRO A 47 -6.42 1.59 -9.47
N ALA A 48 -6.43 2.90 -9.18
CA ALA A 48 -5.23 3.62 -8.79
C ALA A 48 -4.76 3.23 -7.37
N LEU A 49 -5.72 2.88 -6.50
CA LEU A 49 -5.43 2.54 -5.10
C LEU A 49 -6.43 1.50 -4.57
N VAL A 50 -5.93 0.63 -3.69
CA VAL A 50 -6.73 -0.31 -2.89
C VAL A 50 -6.59 0.03 -1.43
N ILE A 51 -7.72 0.12 -0.72
CA ILE A 51 -7.78 0.12 0.74
C ILE A 51 -8.14 -1.29 1.17
N LEU A 52 -7.32 -1.90 2.02
CA LEU A 52 -7.34 -3.34 2.28
C LEU A 52 -7.28 -3.65 3.76
N ASP A 53 -8.32 -4.29 4.31
CA ASP A 53 -8.21 -4.90 5.63
C ASP A 53 -7.43 -6.22 5.56
N LEU A 54 -6.72 -6.53 6.62
CA LEU A 54 -6.02 -7.81 6.79
C LEU A 54 -6.95 -8.94 7.25
N MET A 55 -7.97 -8.61 8.02
CA MET A 55 -8.88 -9.58 8.67
C MET A 55 -10.10 -9.87 7.81
N LEU A 56 -9.90 -10.37 6.59
CA LEU A 56 -10.98 -10.65 5.65
C LEU A 56 -11.46 -12.10 5.70
N PRO A 57 -12.75 -12.36 5.47
CA PRO A 57 -13.24 -13.71 5.26
C PRO A 57 -12.80 -14.27 3.90
N GLY A 58 -12.51 -15.57 3.87
CA GLY A 58 -12.05 -16.26 2.67
C GLY A 58 -10.54 -16.16 2.48
N ILE A 59 -10.08 -15.28 1.58
CA ILE A 59 -8.66 -14.99 1.40
C ILE A 59 -8.27 -13.83 2.31
N ASP A 60 -7.28 -14.04 3.18
CA ASP A 60 -6.78 -13.01 4.08
C ASP A 60 -6.13 -11.83 3.33
N GLY A 61 -6.11 -10.65 3.97
CA GLY A 61 -5.65 -9.42 3.32
C GLY A 61 -4.17 -9.44 2.94
N LEU A 62 -3.28 -10.13 3.69
CA LEU A 62 -1.87 -10.25 3.31
C LEU A 62 -1.72 -11.05 2.01
N SER A 63 -2.46 -12.15 1.89
CA SER A 63 -2.50 -12.95 0.66
C SER A 63 -3.04 -12.14 -0.52
N VAL A 64 -4.06 -11.30 -0.30
CA VAL A 64 -4.58 -10.39 -1.33
C VAL A 64 -3.51 -9.38 -1.74
N CYS A 65 -2.84 -8.74 -0.79
CA CYS A 65 -1.75 -7.79 -1.03
C CYS A 65 -0.64 -8.42 -1.87
N GLN A 66 -0.17 -9.61 -1.47
CA GLN A 66 0.88 -10.34 -2.17
C GLN A 66 0.47 -10.70 -3.60
N GLN A 67 -0.78 -11.15 -3.82
CA GLN A 67 -1.27 -11.48 -5.15
C GLN A 67 -1.37 -10.25 -6.05
N ILE A 68 -1.80 -9.09 -5.53
CA ILE A 68 -1.83 -7.83 -6.29
C ILE A 68 -0.41 -7.43 -6.69
N LYS A 69 0.55 -7.50 -5.77
CA LYS A 69 1.94 -7.04 -6.02
C LYS A 69 2.77 -8.00 -6.86
N SER A 70 2.44 -9.30 -6.86
CA SER A 70 3.13 -10.30 -7.69
C SER A 70 2.62 -10.39 -9.13
N ASP A 71 1.39 -9.99 -9.40
CA ASP A 71 0.81 -10.01 -10.74
C ASP A 71 1.29 -8.81 -11.56
N ARG A 72 1.87 -9.07 -12.74
CA ARG A 72 2.42 -8.03 -13.64
C ARG A 72 1.41 -6.95 -14.02
N ARG A 73 0.12 -7.26 -14.05
CA ARG A 73 -0.95 -6.33 -14.42
C ARG A 73 -1.35 -5.40 -13.28
N THR A 74 -1.27 -5.88 -12.03
CA THR A 74 -1.75 -5.16 -10.85
C THR A 74 -0.66 -4.67 -9.92
N LYS A 75 0.61 -5.07 -10.13
CA LYS A 75 1.73 -4.66 -9.26
C LYS A 75 1.91 -3.16 -9.09
N GLY A 76 1.47 -2.36 -10.07
CA GLY A 76 1.51 -0.90 -10.04
C GLY A 76 0.35 -0.26 -9.27
N VAL A 77 -0.62 -1.05 -8.80
CA VAL A 77 -1.72 -0.56 -7.97
C VAL A 77 -1.19 -0.24 -6.58
N SER A 78 -1.46 0.96 -6.08
CA SER A 78 -1.10 1.35 -4.72
C SER A 78 -1.98 0.65 -3.69
N ILE A 79 -1.43 0.28 -2.53
CA ILE A 79 -2.16 -0.41 -1.46
C ILE A 79 -1.95 0.32 -0.14
N ILE A 80 -3.04 0.70 0.51
CA ILE A 80 -3.06 1.13 1.91
C ILE A 80 -3.73 0.03 2.73
N ILE A 81 -2.98 -0.55 3.67
CA ILE A 81 -3.55 -1.51 4.63
C ILE A 81 -4.24 -0.74 5.75
N VAL A 82 -5.47 -1.16 6.10
CA VAL A 82 -6.24 -0.61 7.23
C VAL A 82 -6.62 -1.77 8.13
N SER A 83 -6.06 -1.84 9.35
CA SER A 83 -6.31 -3.00 10.21
C SER A 83 -6.29 -2.66 11.70
N ALA A 84 -7.04 -3.45 12.49
CA ALA A 84 -6.98 -3.42 13.96
C ALA A 84 -5.68 -4.05 14.49
N LYS A 85 -5.01 -4.91 13.69
CA LYS A 85 -3.67 -5.41 14.01
C LYS A 85 -2.69 -4.25 14.01
N GLY A 86 -2.02 -4.03 15.12
CA GLY A 86 -1.21 -2.84 15.30
C GLY A 86 0.10 -3.12 16.03
N GLU A 87 0.55 -4.38 16.09
CA GLU A 87 1.90 -4.68 16.53
C GLU A 87 2.90 -4.22 15.46
N GLU A 88 4.06 -3.74 15.88
CA GLU A 88 5.10 -3.29 14.94
C GLU A 88 5.43 -4.36 13.90
N THR A 89 5.35 -5.63 14.27
CA THR A 89 5.54 -6.78 13.41
C THR A 89 4.51 -6.86 12.28
N ASP A 90 3.23 -6.55 12.55
CA ASP A 90 2.18 -6.58 11.52
C ASP A 90 2.36 -5.47 10.48
N VAL A 91 2.78 -4.29 10.94
CA VAL A 91 3.10 -3.15 10.05
C VAL A 91 4.29 -3.48 9.15
N VAL A 92 5.36 -4.02 9.73
CA VAL A 92 6.57 -4.41 8.98
C VAL A 92 6.25 -5.51 7.97
N ILE A 93 5.42 -6.50 8.35
CA ILE A 93 4.99 -7.57 7.47
C ILE A 93 4.15 -7.00 6.31
N GLY A 94 3.17 -6.13 6.59
CA GLY A 94 2.33 -5.51 5.56
C GLY A 94 3.12 -4.71 4.54
N LEU A 95 4.03 -3.84 5.01
CA LEU A 95 4.92 -3.06 4.16
C LEU A 95 5.93 -3.95 3.42
N GLY A 96 6.43 -4.99 4.07
CA GLY A 96 7.32 -6.00 3.46
C GLY A 96 6.67 -6.79 2.32
N HIS A 97 5.34 -6.91 2.30
CA HIS A 97 4.58 -7.50 1.18
C HIS A 97 4.24 -6.50 0.07
N GLY A 98 4.78 -5.29 0.13
CA GLY A 98 4.67 -4.27 -0.91
C GLY A 98 3.50 -3.31 -0.76
N ALA A 99 2.86 -3.24 0.41
CA ALA A 99 1.92 -2.16 0.71
C ALA A 99 2.64 -0.80 0.75
N ASP A 100 1.96 0.24 0.27
CA ASP A 100 2.53 1.58 0.16
C ASP A 100 2.34 2.41 1.44
N ASP A 101 1.35 2.05 2.27
CA ASP A 101 1.13 2.65 3.59
C ASP A 101 0.32 1.70 4.49
N TYR A 102 0.31 2.00 5.79
CA TYR A 102 -0.42 1.24 6.80
C TYR A 102 -1.15 2.20 7.74
N LEU A 103 -2.44 1.96 8.00
CA LEU A 103 -3.29 2.75 8.88
C LEU A 103 -3.94 1.86 9.93
N ARG A 104 -3.72 2.17 11.20
CA ARG A 104 -4.29 1.41 12.31
C ARG A 104 -5.71 1.85 12.63
N LYS A 105 -6.62 0.90 12.82
CA LYS A 105 -7.96 1.12 13.38
C LYS A 105 -7.87 1.33 14.92
N PRO A 106 -8.62 2.26 15.53
CA PRO A 106 -9.50 3.24 14.88
C PRO A 106 -8.72 4.41 14.29
N PHE A 107 -9.16 4.93 13.16
CA PHE A 107 -8.57 6.08 12.47
C PHE A 107 -9.60 7.18 12.23
N SER A 108 -9.14 8.41 12.01
CA SER A 108 -10.00 9.49 11.58
C SER A 108 -10.15 9.52 10.06
N PRO A 109 -11.34 9.88 9.52
CA PRO A 109 -11.51 10.05 8.07
C PRO A 109 -10.50 11.03 7.46
N ARG A 110 -10.13 12.08 8.17
CA ARG A 110 -9.11 13.06 7.73
C ARG A 110 -7.74 12.42 7.56
N GLU A 111 -7.36 11.53 8.48
CA GLU A 111 -6.09 10.83 8.41
C GLU A 111 -6.05 9.92 7.18
N LEU A 112 -7.11 9.12 6.97
CA LEU A 112 -7.24 8.26 5.80
C LEU A 112 -7.12 9.06 4.50
N ILE A 113 -7.89 10.14 4.34
CA ILE A 113 -7.86 10.98 3.14
C ILE A 113 -6.48 11.58 2.90
N SER A 114 -5.81 12.05 3.95
CA SER A 114 -4.44 12.59 3.84
C SER A 114 -3.46 11.53 3.31
N ARG A 115 -3.54 10.29 3.81
CA ARG A 115 -2.71 9.17 3.37
C ARG A 115 -3.01 8.76 1.94
N VAL A 116 -4.29 8.65 1.58
CA VAL A 116 -4.73 8.35 0.20
C VAL A 116 -4.13 9.36 -0.79
N LYS A 117 -4.28 10.66 -0.50
CA LYS A 117 -3.71 11.72 -1.35
C LYS A 117 -2.19 11.67 -1.42
N ALA A 118 -1.51 11.36 -0.31
CA ALA A 118 -0.06 11.25 -0.28
C ALA A 118 0.45 10.06 -1.10
N VAL A 119 -0.21 8.90 -1.02
CA VAL A 119 0.16 7.71 -1.77
C VAL A 119 -0.10 7.93 -3.27
N LEU A 120 -1.26 8.45 -3.65
CA LEU A 120 -1.58 8.72 -5.06
C LEU A 120 -0.61 9.73 -5.69
N ARG A 121 -0.24 10.80 -4.98
CA ARG A 121 0.75 11.77 -5.47
C ARG A 121 2.11 11.13 -5.73
N ARG A 122 2.57 10.22 -4.87
CA ARG A 122 3.84 9.49 -5.07
C ARG A 122 3.79 8.60 -6.31
N SER A 123 2.65 7.95 -6.56
CA SER A 123 2.47 7.10 -7.75
C SER A 123 2.40 7.89 -9.06
N GLU A 124 1.91 9.14 -9.04
CA GLU A 124 1.85 10.02 -10.21
C GLU A 124 3.21 10.67 -10.54
N THR A 125 4.02 10.95 -9.51
CA THR A 125 5.36 11.57 -9.67
C THR A 125 6.45 10.57 -9.98
N SER A 126 6.19 9.27 -9.86
CA SER A 126 7.11 8.24 -10.34
C SER A 126 6.86 7.98 -11.83
N PRO A 127 7.75 8.44 -12.73
CA PRO A 127 7.75 7.93 -14.10
C PRO A 127 7.95 6.42 -14.04
N ARG A 128 7.16 5.66 -14.77
CA ARG A 128 7.27 4.18 -14.91
C ARG A 128 8.54 3.74 -15.66
N SER A 129 9.64 4.41 -15.42
CA SER A 129 10.95 4.03 -15.98
C SER A 129 12.05 4.44 -14.99
N ASP A 130 12.78 3.45 -14.59
CA ASP A 130 14.02 3.47 -13.82
C ASP A 130 13.89 3.48 -12.30
N LEU A 131 14.09 2.28 -11.76
CA LEU A 131 14.41 1.93 -10.37
C LEU A 131 15.76 2.51 -9.89
N SER A 132 16.08 3.78 -10.14
CA SER A 132 17.42 4.30 -9.86
C SER A 132 17.50 5.71 -9.26
N GLU A 133 16.40 6.43 -9.01
CA GLU A 133 16.52 7.83 -8.56
C GLU A 133 16.47 8.06 -7.05
N ASP A 134 16.10 7.08 -6.24
CA ASP A 134 16.19 7.19 -4.78
C ASP A 134 17.43 6.50 -4.18
N ILE A 135 18.27 5.91 -5.02
CA ILE A 135 19.54 5.31 -4.58
C ILE A 135 20.56 6.43 -4.37
N ILE A 136 20.88 6.68 -3.11
CA ILE A 136 21.96 7.63 -2.75
C ILE A 136 23.29 6.92 -2.94
N THR A 137 24.09 7.36 -3.90
CA THR A 137 25.44 6.84 -4.13
C THR A 137 26.47 7.91 -3.78
N ILE A 138 27.34 7.60 -2.83
CA ILE A 138 28.45 8.46 -2.42
C ILE A 138 29.74 7.62 -2.49
N GLY A 139 30.49 7.76 -3.58
CA GLY A 139 31.66 6.92 -3.84
C GLY A 139 31.25 5.45 -4.02
N GLU A 140 31.77 4.55 -3.19
CA GLU A 140 31.40 3.12 -3.21
C GLU A 140 30.16 2.80 -2.36
N LEU A 141 29.66 3.76 -1.58
CA LEU A 141 28.49 3.58 -0.72
C LEU A 141 27.20 3.79 -1.52
N THR A 142 26.34 2.79 -1.52
CA THR A 142 25.00 2.83 -2.12
C THR A 142 23.97 2.58 -1.03
N ILE A 143 23.03 3.51 -0.89
CA ILE A 143 21.92 3.42 0.05
C ILE A 143 20.63 3.39 -0.76
N ASP A 144 19.85 2.34 -0.59
CA ASP A 144 18.49 2.23 -1.09
C ASP A 144 17.50 2.42 0.07
N PRO A 145 16.89 3.60 0.22
CA PRO A 145 15.98 3.88 1.32
C PRO A 145 14.68 3.07 1.27
N LEU A 146 14.29 2.61 0.07
CA LEU A 146 13.06 1.86 -0.12
C LEU A 146 13.19 0.40 0.31
N SER A 147 14.33 -0.22 0.04
CA SER A 147 14.61 -1.60 0.45
C SER A 147 15.38 -1.71 1.76
N TYR A 148 15.70 -0.58 2.40
CA TYR A 148 16.58 -0.51 3.58
C TYR A 148 17.93 -1.22 3.36
N LEU A 149 18.40 -1.19 2.13
CA LEU A 149 19.64 -1.86 1.73
C LEU A 149 20.79 -0.86 1.64
N VAL A 150 21.89 -1.17 2.32
CA VAL A 150 23.15 -0.44 2.21
C VAL A 150 24.21 -1.37 1.65
N LYS A 151 24.97 -0.88 0.66
CA LYS A 151 26.11 -1.61 0.05
C LYS A 151 27.33 -0.72 0.03
N ILE A 152 28.49 -1.33 0.17
CA ILE A 152 29.79 -0.73 -0.13
C ILE A 152 30.41 -1.52 -1.30
N GLY A 153 30.49 -0.91 -2.45
CA GLY A 153 30.77 -1.62 -3.69
C GLY A 153 29.72 -2.68 -3.97
N SER A 154 30.12 -3.94 -4.10
CA SER A 154 29.20 -5.08 -4.30
C SER A 154 28.79 -5.78 -3.00
N THR A 155 29.29 -5.34 -1.85
CA THR A 155 29.08 -6.02 -0.56
C THR A 155 27.92 -5.40 0.23
N PRO A 156 26.86 -6.17 0.55
CA PRO A 156 25.78 -5.67 1.38
C PRO A 156 26.21 -5.49 2.83
N VAL A 157 25.84 -4.36 3.44
CA VAL A 157 26.08 -4.03 4.85
C VAL A 157 24.78 -4.22 5.61
N LYS A 158 24.80 -5.06 6.65
CA LYS A 158 23.66 -5.22 7.55
C LYS A 158 23.65 -4.09 8.56
N LEU A 159 22.65 -3.23 8.49
CA LEU A 159 22.37 -2.22 9.51
C LEU A 159 21.18 -2.66 10.36
N THR A 160 21.19 -2.30 11.63
CA THR A 160 20.01 -2.41 12.50
C THR A 160 19.06 -1.24 12.21
N ALA A 161 17.77 -1.39 12.54
CA ALA A 161 16.76 -0.34 12.33
C ALA A 161 17.13 0.99 13.04
N THR A 162 17.91 0.93 14.12
CA THR A 162 18.39 2.11 14.86
C THR A 162 19.56 2.81 14.16
N GLN A 163 20.34 2.10 13.38
CA GLN A 163 21.48 2.64 12.62
C GLN A 163 21.07 3.24 11.27
N PHE A 164 19.86 2.98 10.82
CA PHE A 164 19.30 3.49 9.56
C PHE A 164 18.53 4.81 9.73
N LYS A 165 18.39 5.35 10.95
CA LYS A 165 17.71 6.62 11.25
C LYS A 165 18.59 7.82 10.97
#